data_19216ad4e87fe7a6f6f46ba2e35311be
#
_entry.id   19216ad4e87fe7a6f6f46ba2e35311be
#
_cell.length_a   1.000
_cell.length_b   1.000
_cell.length_c   1.000
_cell.angle_alpha   90.00
_cell.angle_beta   90.00
_cell.angle_gamma   90.00
#
_symmetry.space_group_name_H-M   'P 1'
#
loop_
_entity.id
_entity.type
_entity.pdbx_description
1 polymer ?
#
loop_
_entity_poly.entity_id
_entity_poly.type
_entity_poly.pdbx_seq_one_letter_code
_entity_poly.pdbx_strand_id
1 'polypeptide(L)'
;MEMQDFRSLLNDPESRKYETYSYLEEMDAGSIRKQIQAMLDKGWQVAIEHVEPERSHMTYWYMWKLPFFGEWNIDAIMNEITACRNAYEGHHIKVIGYDGKRQTQGMAMVVQRA
;
A
#
# COMPACT_ATOMS: atom_id res chain seq x y z
N MET A 1 -16.10 15.97 -11.00
CA MET A 1 -15.23 15.69 -9.85
C MET A 1 -14.60 17.00 -9.41
N GLU A 2 -14.83 17.35 -8.19
CA GLU A 2 -14.24 18.55 -7.63
C GLU A 2 -12.83 18.24 -7.14
N MET A 3 -11.85 18.97 -7.67
CA MET A 3 -10.49 18.79 -7.23
C MET A 3 -10.31 19.49 -5.88
N GLN A 4 -9.75 18.78 -4.90
CA GLN A 4 -9.41 19.40 -3.64
C GLN A 4 -8.43 20.54 -3.88
N ASP A 5 -8.75 21.71 -3.37
CA ASP A 5 -7.85 22.84 -3.43
C ASP A 5 -6.85 22.77 -2.29
N PHE A 6 -5.64 22.34 -2.62
CA PHE A 6 -4.55 22.32 -1.65
C PHE A 6 -3.90 23.68 -1.61
N ARG A 7 -4.54 24.63 -0.95
CA ARG A 7 -3.92 25.90 -0.68
C ARG A 7 -2.85 25.72 0.39
N SER A 8 -1.75 25.16 -0.04
CA SER A 8 -0.62 25.05 0.86
C SER A 8 -0.09 26.45 1.12
N LEU A 9 0.26 26.70 2.38
CA LEU A 9 0.98 27.91 2.72
C LEU A 9 2.38 27.79 2.10
N LEU A 10 2.73 28.69 1.21
CA LEU A 10 4.00 28.62 0.50
C LEU A 10 5.20 28.61 1.43
N ASN A 11 5.05 29.20 2.61
CA ASN A 11 6.11 29.32 3.60
C ASN A 11 6.18 28.18 4.60
N ASP A 12 5.24 27.27 4.54
CA ASP A 12 5.13 26.18 5.50
C ASP A 12 5.20 24.83 4.78
N PRO A 13 6.38 24.18 4.76
CA PRO A 13 6.52 22.88 4.10
C PRO A 13 5.59 21.81 4.66
N GLU A 14 5.24 21.90 5.94
CA GLU A 14 4.37 20.90 6.59
C GLU A 14 2.96 20.90 5.97
N SER A 15 2.50 22.02 5.47
CA SER A 15 1.19 22.11 4.84
C SER A 15 1.10 21.33 3.52
N ARG A 16 2.23 20.83 3.00
CA ARG A 16 2.31 20.12 1.72
C ARG A 16 2.63 18.63 1.88
N LYS A 17 2.74 18.15 3.11
CA LYS A 17 3.15 16.77 3.39
C LYS A 17 1.96 15.85 3.47
N TYR A 18 1.38 15.54 2.32
CA TYR A 18 0.27 14.61 2.21
C TYR A 18 0.70 13.39 1.43
N GLU A 19 0.49 12.21 2.01
CA GLU A 19 0.72 10.96 1.31
C GLU A 19 -0.58 10.60 0.56
N THR A 20 -0.47 10.46 -0.76
CA THR A 20 -1.64 10.25 -1.63
C THR A 20 -2.46 9.04 -1.20
N TYR A 21 -1.81 7.93 -0.87
CA TYR A 21 -2.51 6.70 -0.54
C TYR A 21 -3.36 6.80 0.73
N SER A 22 -3.01 7.67 1.65
CA SER A 22 -3.80 7.84 2.88
C SER A 22 -5.18 8.45 2.64
N TYR A 23 -5.42 9.00 1.47
CA TYR A 23 -6.72 9.57 1.08
C TYR A 23 -7.56 8.64 0.22
N LEU A 24 -7.04 7.50 -0.17
CA LEU A 24 -7.80 6.52 -0.93
C LEU A 24 -8.65 5.67 0.02
N GLU A 25 -9.83 5.30 -0.45
CA GLU A 25 -10.70 4.42 0.32
C GLU A 25 -10.14 3.00 0.36
N GLU A 26 -10.48 2.28 1.41
CA GLU A 26 -10.13 0.87 1.52
C GLU A 26 -10.82 0.07 0.42
N MET A 27 -10.10 -0.89 -0.12
CA MET A 27 -10.67 -1.86 -1.05
C MET A 27 -11.31 -3.01 -0.26
N ASP A 28 -12.40 -3.56 -0.79
CA ASP A 28 -12.97 -4.77 -0.20
C ASP A 28 -12.08 -5.99 -0.48
N ALA A 29 -12.32 -7.07 0.30
CA ALA A 29 -11.49 -8.27 0.20
C ALA A 29 -11.50 -8.91 -1.19
N GLY A 30 -12.65 -8.90 -1.86
CA GLY A 30 -12.75 -9.45 -3.21
C GLY A 30 -11.94 -8.67 -4.22
N SER A 31 -11.98 -7.35 -4.15
CA SER A 31 -11.18 -6.49 -5.03
C SER A 31 -9.68 -6.63 -4.76
N ILE A 32 -9.29 -6.71 -3.49
CA ILE A 32 -7.90 -6.93 -3.11
C ILE A 32 -7.39 -8.25 -3.70
N ARG A 33 -8.18 -9.32 -3.54
CA ARG A 33 -7.80 -10.63 -4.06
C ARG A 33 -7.61 -10.61 -5.58
N LYS A 34 -8.50 -9.94 -6.30
CA LYS A 34 -8.39 -9.82 -7.76
C LYS A 34 -7.13 -9.08 -8.18
N GLN A 35 -6.80 -8.01 -7.50
CA GLN A 35 -5.60 -7.22 -7.81
C GLN A 35 -4.32 -8.01 -7.51
N ILE A 36 -4.29 -8.72 -6.40
CA ILE A 36 -3.14 -9.56 -6.07
C ILE A 36 -2.98 -10.68 -7.10
N GLN A 37 -4.08 -11.31 -7.51
CA GLN A 37 -4.01 -12.32 -8.56
C GLN A 37 -3.46 -11.76 -9.85
N ALA A 38 -3.85 -10.53 -10.21
CA ALA A 38 -3.31 -9.85 -11.39
C ALA A 38 -1.80 -9.63 -11.28
N MET A 39 -1.32 -9.26 -10.08
CA MET A 39 0.13 -9.11 -9.84
C MET A 39 0.85 -10.45 -10.03
N LEU A 40 0.30 -11.53 -9.46
CA LEU A 40 0.89 -12.85 -9.57
C LEU A 40 0.89 -13.35 -11.01
N ASP A 41 -0.18 -13.10 -11.76
CA ASP A 41 -0.29 -13.48 -13.17
C ASP A 41 0.77 -12.78 -14.04
N LYS A 42 1.19 -11.59 -13.64
CA LYS A 42 2.27 -10.86 -14.31
C LYS A 42 3.66 -11.30 -13.86
N GLY A 43 3.76 -12.21 -12.89
CA GLY A 43 5.02 -12.64 -12.34
C GLY A 43 5.67 -11.64 -11.40
N TRP A 44 4.90 -10.70 -10.87
CA TRP A 44 5.40 -9.70 -9.95
C TRP A 44 5.51 -10.23 -8.52
N GLN A 45 6.40 -9.63 -7.74
CA GLN A 45 6.57 -9.96 -6.33
C GLN A 45 5.69 -9.04 -5.50
N VAL A 46 5.00 -9.60 -4.51
CA VAL A 46 4.09 -8.85 -3.66
C VAL A 46 4.80 -8.46 -2.36
N ALA A 47 4.57 -7.25 -1.90
CA ALA A 47 5.05 -6.75 -0.61
C ALA A 47 3.93 -6.02 0.11
N ILE A 48 3.98 -6.03 1.43
CA ILE A 48 3.03 -5.30 2.29
C ILE A 48 3.81 -4.26 3.06
N GLU A 49 3.31 -3.02 3.07
CA GLU A 49 3.90 -1.92 3.83
C GLU A 49 2.85 -1.27 4.72
N HIS A 50 3.29 -0.78 5.87
CA HIS A 50 2.41 -0.12 6.82
C HIS A 50 3.10 1.07 7.47
N VAL A 51 2.31 2.01 7.96
CA VAL A 51 2.83 3.22 8.62
C VAL A 51 1.74 3.85 9.47
N GLU A 52 2.15 4.53 10.54
CA GLU A 52 1.25 5.38 11.32
C GLU A 52 0.73 6.52 10.44
N PRO A 53 -0.53 6.94 10.57
CA PRO A 53 -1.09 7.99 9.72
C PRO A 53 -0.27 9.29 9.73
N GLU A 54 0.32 9.64 10.87
CA GLU A 54 1.10 10.87 11.02
C GLU A 54 2.37 10.89 10.16
N ARG A 55 2.83 9.71 9.76
CA ARG A 55 4.06 9.55 8.97
C ARG A 55 3.79 9.08 7.55
N SER A 56 2.55 9.05 7.12
CA SER A 56 2.17 8.52 5.80
C SER A 56 2.78 9.32 4.64
N HIS A 57 3.15 10.57 4.88
CA HIS A 57 3.79 11.42 3.87
C HIS A 57 5.28 11.11 3.66
N MET A 58 5.87 10.27 4.52
CA MET A 58 7.28 9.90 4.42
C MET A 58 7.50 8.97 3.22
N THR A 59 8.69 9.02 2.66
CA THR A 59 9.06 8.22 1.49
C THR A 59 9.02 6.72 1.79
N TYR A 60 9.42 6.35 3.01
CA TYR A 60 9.53 4.95 3.39
C TYR A 60 8.49 4.60 4.44
N TRP A 61 7.69 3.57 4.12
CA TRP A 61 6.83 2.90 5.08
C TRP A 61 7.56 1.66 5.59
N TYR A 62 7.11 1.12 6.71
CA TYR A 62 7.68 -0.12 7.25
C TYR A 62 7.23 -1.30 6.41
N MET A 63 8.14 -2.20 6.11
CA MET A 63 7.77 -3.46 5.44
C MET A 63 7.21 -4.43 6.46
N TRP A 64 6.12 -5.09 6.09
CA TRP A 64 5.62 -6.26 6.81
C TRP A 64 6.38 -7.47 6.28
N LYS A 65 7.41 -7.91 7.00
CA LYS A 65 8.34 -8.93 6.53
C LYS A 65 9.03 -8.47 5.23
N LEU A 66 9.72 -9.37 4.56
CA LEU A 66 10.30 -9.08 3.26
C LEU A 66 9.27 -9.31 2.14
N PRO A 67 9.49 -8.80 0.94
CA PRO A 67 8.66 -9.14 -0.19
C PRO A 67 8.53 -10.65 -0.37
N PHE A 68 7.37 -11.10 -0.83
CA PHE A 68 7.07 -12.53 -0.96
C PHE A 68 7.67 -13.09 -2.24
N PHE A 69 8.99 -13.19 -2.28
CA PHE A 69 9.70 -13.68 -3.46
C PHE A 69 9.31 -15.13 -3.75
N GLY A 70 8.85 -15.38 -4.97
CA GLY A 70 8.48 -16.72 -5.40
C GLY A 70 7.19 -17.27 -4.79
N GLU A 71 6.43 -16.45 -4.06
CA GLU A 71 5.15 -16.88 -3.48
C GLU A 71 4.02 -16.67 -4.50
N TRP A 72 3.40 -17.75 -4.90
CA TRP A 72 2.32 -17.72 -5.89
C TRP A 72 0.98 -18.15 -5.30
N ASN A 73 0.93 -18.53 -4.02
CA ASN A 73 -0.29 -18.91 -3.34
C ASN A 73 -1.00 -17.66 -2.82
N ILE A 74 -2.07 -17.29 -3.48
CA ILE A 74 -2.82 -16.08 -3.12
C ILE A 74 -3.39 -16.16 -1.69
N ASP A 75 -3.76 -17.35 -1.22
CA ASP A 75 -4.30 -17.48 0.14
C ASP A 75 -3.24 -17.18 1.20
N ALA A 76 -2.00 -17.57 0.95
CA ALA A 76 -0.89 -17.24 1.85
C ALA A 76 -0.68 -15.73 1.94
N ILE A 77 -0.75 -15.04 0.80
CA ILE A 77 -0.61 -13.58 0.75
C ILE A 77 -1.78 -12.90 1.46
N MET A 78 -3.01 -13.36 1.22
CA MET A 78 -4.19 -12.80 1.89
C MET A 78 -4.11 -13.00 3.40
N ASN A 79 -3.60 -14.14 3.86
CA ASN A 79 -3.40 -14.41 5.29
C ASN A 79 -2.37 -13.45 5.89
N GLU A 80 -1.32 -13.11 5.16
CA GLU A 80 -0.32 -12.15 5.63
C GLU A 80 -0.90 -10.73 5.72
N ILE A 81 -1.75 -10.34 4.79
CA ILE A 81 -2.46 -9.06 4.86
C ILE A 81 -3.31 -9.01 6.13
N THR A 82 -4.06 -10.07 6.41
CA THR A 82 -4.88 -10.16 7.62
C THR A 82 -4.02 -10.07 8.88
N ALA A 83 -2.89 -10.76 8.90
CA ALA A 83 -1.97 -10.72 10.04
C ALA A 83 -1.42 -9.30 10.27
N CYS A 84 -1.07 -8.60 9.22
CA CYS A 84 -0.62 -7.22 9.31
C CYS A 84 -1.73 -6.30 9.84
N ARG A 85 -2.95 -6.45 9.35
CA ARG A 85 -4.10 -5.68 9.83
C ARG A 85 -4.35 -5.90 11.32
N ASN A 86 -4.25 -7.14 11.78
CA ASN A 86 -4.45 -7.47 13.19
C ASN A 86 -3.32 -6.92 14.07
N ALA A 87 -2.10 -6.91 13.57
CA ALA A 87 -0.96 -6.40 14.32
C ALA A 87 -0.94 -4.86 14.37
N TYR A 88 -1.43 -4.19 13.33
CA TYR A 88 -1.33 -2.75 13.16
C TYR A 88 -2.68 -2.14 12.76
N GLU A 89 -3.68 -2.26 13.63
CA GLU A 89 -5.03 -1.75 13.38
C GLU A 89 -5.07 -0.23 13.15
N GLY A 90 -4.17 0.50 13.78
CA GLY A 90 -4.11 1.96 13.66
C GLY A 90 -3.19 2.46 12.55
N HIS A 91 -2.67 1.59 11.70
CA HIS A 91 -1.78 1.97 10.61
C HIS A 91 -2.52 1.97 9.27
N HIS A 92 -2.04 2.81 8.36
CA HIS A 92 -2.36 2.63 6.94
C HIS A 92 -1.57 1.44 6.43
N ILE A 93 -2.17 0.63 5.57
CA ILE A 93 -1.53 -0.54 4.97
C ILE A 93 -1.72 -0.48 3.47
N LYS A 94 -0.64 -0.69 2.73
CA LYS A 94 -0.69 -0.80 1.27
C LYS A 94 -0.01 -2.08 0.81
N VAL A 95 -0.46 -2.59 -0.32
CA VAL A 95 0.14 -3.75 -0.99
C VAL A 95 0.75 -3.29 -2.29
N ILE A 96 1.94 -3.76 -2.57
CA ILE A 96 2.72 -3.34 -3.73
C ILE A 96 3.08 -4.57 -4.54
N GLY A 97 3.00 -4.45 -5.87
CA GLY A 97 3.54 -5.44 -6.79
C GLY A 97 4.80 -4.90 -7.46
N TYR A 98 5.91 -5.58 -7.25
CA TYR A 98 7.18 -5.20 -7.86
C TYR A 98 7.43 -6.02 -9.13
N ASP A 99 7.76 -5.31 -10.21
CA ASP A 99 8.29 -5.94 -11.41
C ASP A 99 9.80 -6.10 -11.23
N GLY A 100 10.23 -7.30 -10.88
CA GLY A 100 11.64 -7.59 -10.60
C GLY A 100 12.54 -7.43 -11.82
N LYS A 101 12.02 -7.64 -13.02
CA LYS A 101 12.79 -7.48 -14.24
C LYS A 101 13.10 -6.02 -14.55
N ARG A 102 12.13 -5.14 -14.32
CA ARG A 102 12.30 -3.70 -14.52
C ARG A 102 12.79 -2.99 -13.28
N GLN A 103 12.78 -3.68 -12.14
CA GLN A 103 13.13 -3.12 -10.83
C GLN A 103 12.26 -1.92 -10.47
N THR A 104 10.97 -2.02 -10.77
CA THR A 104 10.00 -0.94 -10.56
C THR A 104 8.78 -1.45 -9.82
N GLN A 105 8.05 -0.54 -9.18
CA GLN A 105 6.70 -0.83 -8.71
C GLN A 105 5.76 -0.84 -9.92
N GLY A 106 5.11 -1.97 -10.15
CA GLY A 106 4.12 -2.06 -11.21
C GLY A 106 2.72 -1.67 -10.75
N MET A 107 2.42 -1.86 -9.46
CA MET A 107 1.10 -1.61 -8.90
C MET A 107 1.22 -1.36 -7.40
N ALA A 108 0.38 -0.47 -6.88
CA ALA A 108 0.26 -0.25 -5.44
C ALA A 108 -1.21 0.03 -5.11
N MET A 109 -1.67 -0.45 -3.95
CA MET A 109 -3.05 -0.23 -3.53
C MET A 109 -3.16 -0.16 -2.02
N VAL A 110 -4.11 0.65 -1.54
CA VAL A 110 -4.41 0.76 -0.11
C VAL A 110 -5.37 -0.37 0.27
N VAL A 111 -5.02 -1.14 1.29
CA VAL A 111 -5.87 -2.22 1.80
C VAL A 111 -6.40 -1.93 3.19
N GLN A 112 -5.84 -0.97 3.90
CA GLN A 112 -6.36 -0.48 5.16
C GLN A 112 -6.03 1.00 5.29
N ARG A 113 -7.04 1.77 5.67
CA ARG A 113 -6.89 3.18 5.98
C ARG A 113 -7.28 3.40 7.43
N ALA A 114 -6.33 3.84 8.20
CA ALA A 114 -6.55 4.11 9.62
C ALA A 114 -7.21 5.48 9.87
#